data_d899e32091cab3fb5d27ce751a24f435
#
_entry.id   d899e32091cab3fb5d27ce751a24f435
#
_cell.length_a   1.000
_cell.length_b   1.000
_cell.length_c   1.000
_cell.angle_alpha   90.00
_cell.angle_beta   90.00
_cell.angle_gamma   90.00
#
_symmetry.space_group_name_H-M   'P 1'
#
loop_
_entity.id
_entity.type
_entity.pdbx_description
1 polymer ?
#
loop_
_entity_poly.entity_id
_entity_poly.type
_entity_poly.pdbx_seq_one_letter_code
_entity_poly.pdbx_strand_id
1 'polypeptide(L)'
;MKKINSIVPGLLFLLLTIGVNAQTKTGADFFAGKWKVLIAGTPYGDLKRIYLLEKNDNTLTGIVQDSTGKEITKCSRVEVKDNEVTLYYQAMGNDVSITLIKQDDDHVTGSVLGQFDVKGERIK
;
A
#
# COMPACT_ATOMS: atom_id res chain seq x y z
N MET A 1 -50.72 8.71 -12.44
CA MET A 1 -50.21 8.44 -12.10
C MET A 1 -49.68 8.31 -11.95
N LYS A 2 -49.52 8.36 -12.01
CA LYS A 2 -48.82 8.11 -11.79
C LYS A 2 -47.99 7.94 -11.70
N LYS A 3 -47.83 8.07 -11.82
CA LYS A 3 -46.94 7.70 -11.58
C LYS A 3 -46.04 7.66 -11.54
N ILE A 4 -45.99 7.94 -11.76
CA ILE A 4 -44.98 7.66 -11.57
C ILE A 4 -44.27 7.59 -11.47
N ASN A 5 -44.27 7.68 -11.56
CA ASN A 5 -43.33 7.33 -11.27
C ASN A 5 -42.53 7.17 -11.25
N SER A 6 -42.45 7.42 -11.53
CA SER A 6 -41.56 7.01 -11.24
C SER A 6 -40.80 6.90 -11.22
N ILE A 7 -40.57 7.07 -11.59
CA ILE A 7 -39.70 6.68 -11.32
C ILE A 7 -38.80 6.76 -11.14
N VAL A 8 -38.84 7.07 -11.37
CA VAL A 8 -37.83 6.93 -10.99
C VAL A 8 -37.07 6.87 -10.62
N PRO A 9 -36.91 6.91 -10.63
CA PRO A 9 -36.08 6.85 -10.18
C PRO A 9 -35.24 6.44 -10.05
N GLY A 10 -35.15 6.08 -10.18
CA GLY A 10 -34.29 5.63 -9.87
C GLY A 10 -33.41 5.62 -10.13
N LEU A 11 -33.45 5.77 -10.59
CA LEU A 11 -32.55 5.56 -10.53
C LEU A 11 -31.79 5.87 -10.10
N LEU A 12 -31.79 6.17 -10.21
CA LEU A 12 -31.02 6.27 -9.70
C LEU A 12 -30.34 6.01 -9.29
N PHE A 13 -30.23 5.80 -9.45
CA PHE A 13 -29.40 5.27 -8.93
C PHE A 13 -28.64 4.99 -9.05
N LEU A 14 -28.61 4.67 -9.41
CA LEU A 14 -27.84 4.25 -9.50
C LEU A 14 -26.97 4.54 -9.69
N LEU A 15 -26.83 4.81 -10.13
CA LEU A 15 -25.96 5.20 -10.25
C LEU A 15 -25.10 5.46 -9.67
N LEU A 16 -24.95 5.84 -9.70
CA LEU A 16 -24.20 6.10 -8.92
C LEU A 16 -23.37 5.34 -8.39
N THR A 17 -23.42 4.76 -8.20
CA THR A 17 -22.75 3.74 -7.57
C THR A 17 -21.61 3.21 -8.28
N ILE A 18 -21.59 3.38 -9.45
CA ILE A 18 -20.68 2.82 -10.29
C ILE A 18 -19.28 3.21 -10.04
N GLY A 19 -19.03 4.46 -9.96
CA GLY A 19 -17.69 4.94 -9.78
C GLY A 19 -17.07 4.46 -8.52
N VAL A 20 -17.88 4.15 -7.57
CA VAL A 20 -17.39 3.70 -6.30
C VAL A 20 -16.58 2.43 -6.38
N ASN A 21 -17.07 1.49 -7.15
CA ASN A 21 -16.38 0.22 -7.27
C ASN A 21 -15.00 0.35 -7.86
N ALA A 22 -14.85 1.27 -8.78
CA ALA A 22 -13.58 1.48 -9.44
C ALA A 22 -12.51 2.02 -8.50
N GLN A 23 -12.92 2.53 -7.34
CA GLN A 23 -11.98 3.13 -6.41
C GLN A 23 -11.47 2.16 -5.36
N THR A 24 -12.04 0.96 -5.31
CA THR A 24 -11.65 -0.02 -4.32
C THR A 24 -10.57 -0.91 -4.92
N LYS A 25 -9.31 -0.54 -4.67
CA LYS A 25 -8.18 -1.32 -5.14
C LYS A 25 -7.63 -2.19 -4.04
N THR A 26 -7.19 -3.37 -4.41
CA THR A 26 -6.54 -4.31 -3.50
C THR A 26 -5.34 -4.93 -4.19
N GLY A 27 -4.54 -5.66 -3.43
CA GLY A 27 -3.43 -6.42 -3.94
C GLY A 27 -2.41 -5.55 -4.64
N ALA A 28 -1.85 -6.08 -5.72
CA ALA A 28 -0.80 -5.39 -6.45
C ALA A 28 -1.23 -4.03 -6.97
N ASP A 29 -2.49 -3.90 -7.36
CA ASP A 29 -3.01 -2.62 -7.86
C ASP A 29 -3.00 -1.53 -6.81
N PHE A 30 -3.28 -1.90 -5.57
CA PHE A 30 -3.27 -0.94 -4.47
C PHE A 30 -1.84 -0.58 -4.08
N PHE A 31 -0.99 -1.59 -3.91
CA PHE A 31 0.34 -1.37 -3.35
C PHE A 31 1.36 -0.84 -4.35
N ALA A 32 1.08 -0.91 -5.64
CA ALA A 32 1.98 -0.35 -6.65
C ALA A 32 2.11 1.16 -6.44
N GLY A 33 3.33 1.66 -6.55
CA GLY A 33 3.61 3.07 -6.39
C GLY A 33 4.71 3.31 -5.36
N LYS A 34 4.75 4.52 -4.86
CA LYS A 34 5.80 4.96 -3.96
C LYS A 34 5.22 5.26 -2.59
N TRP A 35 5.85 4.75 -1.55
CA TRP A 35 5.37 4.87 -0.18
C TRP A 35 6.44 5.47 0.71
N LYS A 36 6.10 6.53 1.41
CA LYS A 36 6.96 7.13 2.43
C LYS A 36 6.61 6.46 3.76
N VAL A 37 7.59 5.85 4.39
CA VAL A 37 7.35 4.97 5.54
C VAL A 37 8.21 5.39 6.71
N LEU A 38 7.60 5.41 7.90
CA LEU A 38 8.27 5.64 9.15
C LEU A 38 8.27 4.36 9.97
N ILE A 39 9.45 3.89 10.34
CA ILE A 39 9.63 2.72 11.19
C ILE A 39 10.05 3.23 12.56
N ALA A 40 9.20 3.02 13.55
CA ALA A 40 9.40 3.63 14.87
C ALA A 40 10.09 2.70 15.85
N GLY A 41 10.93 3.29 16.69
CA GLY A 41 11.46 2.60 17.86
C GLY A 41 12.54 1.58 17.62
N THR A 42 13.23 1.63 16.48
CA THR A 42 14.31 0.65 16.23
C THR A 42 15.53 0.98 17.07
N PRO A 43 16.49 0.05 17.20
CA PRO A 43 17.74 0.33 17.89
C PRO A 43 18.53 1.50 17.29
N TYR A 44 18.26 1.84 16.03
CA TYR A 44 18.89 2.97 15.35
C TYR A 44 18.03 4.24 15.43
N GLY A 45 16.98 4.22 16.26
CA GLY A 45 16.01 5.30 16.31
C GLY A 45 14.91 5.10 15.28
N ASP A 46 14.12 6.14 15.05
CA ASP A 46 13.09 6.09 14.02
C ASP A 46 13.75 6.18 12.64
N LEU A 47 13.34 5.29 11.76
CA LEU A 47 13.90 5.23 10.41
C LEU A 47 12.86 5.65 9.40
N LYS A 48 13.28 6.47 8.45
CA LYS A 48 12.44 6.88 7.33
C LYS A 48 12.93 6.18 6.06
N ARG A 49 12.01 5.59 5.34
CA ARG A 49 12.32 4.86 4.11
C ARG A 49 11.28 5.19 3.05
N ILE A 50 11.67 5.02 1.80
CA ILE A 50 10.76 5.07 0.68
C ILE A 50 10.77 3.70 0.04
N TYR A 51 9.59 3.12 -0.13
CA TYR A 51 9.44 1.86 -0.84
C TYR A 51 8.82 2.15 -2.20
N LEU A 52 9.55 1.79 -3.26
CA LEU A 52 9.05 1.90 -4.61
C LEU A 52 8.61 0.51 -5.06
N LEU A 53 7.32 0.34 -5.23
CA LEU A 53 6.72 -0.95 -5.59
C LEU A 53 6.21 -0.86 -7.02
N GLU A 54 6.71 -1.74 -7.88
CA GLU A 54 6.33 -1.76 -9.28
C GLU A 54 5.58 -3.02 -9.61
N LYS A 55 4.47 -2.86 -10.33
CA LYS A 55 3.64 -3.97 -10.72
C LYS A 55 4.13 -4.55 -12.04
N ASN A 56 4.31 -5.87 -12.06
CA ASN A 56 4.64 -6.63 -13.25
C ASN A 56 3.62 -7.76 -13.34
N ASP A 57 2.67 -7.63 -14.24
CA ASP A 57 1.52 -8.53 -14.32
C ASP A 57 0.79 -8.51 -12.98
N ASN A 58 0.71 -9.63 -12.27
CA ASN A 58 0.03 -9.69 -10.98
C ASN A 58 0.99 -9.73 -9.81
N THR A 59 2.26 -9.42 -10.05
CA THR A 59 3.27 -9.44 -9.00
C THR A 59 3.82 -8.05 -8.77
N LEU A 60 4.53 -7.89 -7.65
CA LEU A 60 5.21 -6.64 -7.35
C LEU A 60 6.69 -6.91 -7.16
N THR A 61 7.50 -5.95 -7.61
CA THR A 61 8.91 -5.88 -7.24
C THR A 61 9.09 -4.64 -6.38
N GLY A 62 10.13 -4.63 -5.56
CA GLY A 62 10.32 -3.52 -4.64
C GLY A 62 11.75 -3.04 -4.57
N ILE A 63 11.89 -1.72 -4.40
CA ILE A 63 13.17 -1.06 -4.17
C ILE A 63 13.04 -0.27 -2.88
N VAL A 64 14.04 -0.40 -2.01
CA VAL A 64 14.08 0.34 -0.76
C VAL A 64 15.02 1.52 -0.93
N GLN A 65 14.52 2.71 -0.61
CA GLN A 65 15.27 3.95 -0.73
C GLN A 65 15.34 4.64 0.62
N ASP A 66 16.36 5.48 0.81
CA ASP A 66 16.41 6.33 2.00
C ASP A 66 15.48 7.54 1.78
N SER A 67 15.42 8.43 2.78
CA SER A 67 14.49 9.57 2.74
C SER A 67 14.83 10.57 1.63
N THR A 68 16.03 10.51 1.06
CA THR A 68 16.43 11.38 -0.05
C THR A 68 16.11 10.77 -1.41
N GLY A 69 15.63 9.53 -1.44
CA GLY A 69 15.33 8.83 -2.68
C GLY A 69 16.47 8.00 -3.22
N LYS A 70 17.56 7.88 -2.47
CA LYS A 70 18.71 7.07 -2.90
C LYS A 70 18.44 5.61 -2.60
N GLU A 71 18.68 4.75 -3.57
CA GLU A 71 18.46 3.32 -3.39
C GLU A 71 19.40 2.75 -2.33
N ILE A 72 18.81 2.00 -1.38
CA ILE A 72 19.56 1.27 -0.37
C ILE A 72 19.73 -0.17 -0.81
N THR A 73 18.63 -0.81 -1.23
CA THR A 73 18.65 -2.21 -1.63
C THR A 73 17.39 -2.54 -2.41
N LYS A 74 17.37 -3.72 -3.01
CA LYS A 74 16.18 -4.23 -3.69
C LYS A 74 15.58 -5.34 -2.87
N CYS A 75 14.26 -5.44 -2.92
CA CYS A 75 13.59 -6.55 -2.25
C CYS A 75 13.94 -7.86 -2.96
N SER A 76 14.26 -8.88 -2.17
CA SER A 76 14.48 -10.21 -2.71
C SER A 76 13.16 -10.89 -3.06
N ARG A 77 12.09 -10.51 -2.36
CA ARG A 77 10.78 -11.07 -2.58
C ARG A 77 9.71 -10.09 -2.10
N VAL A 78 8.58 -10.09 -2.78
CA VAL A 78 7.41 -9.31 -2.38
C VAL A 78 6.20 -10.23 -2.46
N GLU A 79 5.50 -10.37 -1.35
CA GLU A 79 4.30 -11.21 -1.29
C GLU A 79 3.08 -10.33 -1.08
N VAL A 80 2.09 -10.47 -1.95
CA VAL A 80 0.89 -9.65 -1.93
C VAL A 80 -0.31 -10.50 -1.62
N LYS A 81 -1.12 -10.05 -0.70
CA LYS A 81 -2.45 -10.58 -0.43
C LYS A 81 -3.41 -9.40 -0.49
N ASP A 82 -4.68 -9.66 -0.48
CA ASP A 82 -5.72 -8.64 -0.65
C ASP A 82 -5.36 -7.25 -0.15
N ASN A 83 -5.30 -7.06 1.16
CA ASN A 83 -5.03 -5.76 1.76
C ASN A 83 -3.67 -5.70 2.47
N GLU A 84 -2.78 -6.62 2.13
CA GLU A 84 -1.53 -6.77 2.84
C GLU A 84 -0.40 -7.07 1.87
N VAL A 85 0.78 -6.49 2.10
CA VAL A 85 1.98 -6.81 1.34
C VAL A 85 3.13 -7.02 2.32
N THR A 86 3.96 -8.01 2.04
CA THR A 86 5.17 -8.26 2.83
C THR A 86 6.38 -8.13 1.92
N LEU A 87 7.32 -7.30 2.34
CA LEU A 87 8.56 -7.06 1.60
C LEU A 87 9.71 -7.73 2.34
N TYR A 88 10.54 -8.44 1.60
CA TYR A 88 11.71 -9.11 2.14
C TYR A 88 12.98 -8.52 1.52
N TYR A 89 13.87 -8.04 2.34
CA TYR A 89 15.12 -7.47 1.85
C TYR A 89 16.22 -7.57 2.91
N GLN A 90 17.44 -7.25 2.53
CA GLN A 90 18.56 -7.22 3.46
C GLN A 90 19.01 -5.79 3.66
N ALA A 91 19.24 -5.42 4.90
CA ALA A 91 19.72 -4.09 5.25
C ALA A 91 20.62 -4.20 6.47
N MET A 92 21.74 -3.47 6.45
CA MET A 92 22.67 -3.43 7.59
C MET A 92 23.13 -4.83 8.00
N GLY A 93 23.28 -5.73 7.01
CA GLY A 93 23.73 -7.10 7.27
C GLY A 93 22.66 -8.02 7.82
N ASN A 94 21.43 -7.60 7.89
CA ASN A 94 20.33 -8.38 8.45
C ASN A 94 19.22 -8.63 7.44
N ASP A 95 18.55 -9.76 7.60
CA ASP A 95 17.34 -10.03 6.85
C ASP A 95 16.20 -9.25 7.49
N VAL A 96 15.46 -8.54 6.66
CA VAL A 96 14.33 -7.71 7.12
C VAL A 96 13.08 -8.15 6.40
N SER A 97 11.99 -8.27 7.15
CA SER A 97 10.66 -8.42 6.57
C SER A 97 9.77 -7.33 7.14
N ILE A 98 9.05 -6.66 6.25
CA ILE A 98 8.11 -5.64 6.66
C ILE A 98 6.76 -5.95 6.06
N THR A 99 5.73 -5.91 6.88
CA THR A 99 4.36 -6.13 6.45
C THR A 99 3.62 -4.80 6.50
N LEU A 100 2.97 -4.46 5.40
CA LEU A 100 2.17 -3.24 5.29
C LEU A 100 0.72 -3.65 5.03
N ILE A 101 -0.19 -3.03 5.76
CA ILE A 101 -1.61 -3.31 5.69
C ILE A 101 -2.35 -2.06 5.28
N LYS A 102 -3.22 -2.18 4.28
CA LYS A 102 -4.02 -1.06 3.81
C LYS A 102 -4.90 -0.51 4.91
N GLN A 103 -4.86 0.81 5.13
CA GLN A 103 -5.77 1.50 6.03
C GLN A 103 -6.81 2.27 5.24
N ASP A 104 -6.38 3.02 4.24
CA ASP A 104 -7.25 3.71 3.30
C ASP A 104 -6.50 3.85 1.98
N ASP A 105 -7.00 4.65 1.05
CA ASP A 105 -6.41 4.73 -0.29
C ASP A 105 -4.95 5.21 -0.28
N ASP A 106 -4.55 5.97 0.71
CA ASP A 106 -3.24 6.60 0.74
C ASP A 106 -2.40 6.24 1.96
N HIS A 107 -2.91 5.38 2.85
CA HIS A 107 -2.21 5.07 4.10
C HIS A 107 -2.12 3.58 4.36
N VAL A 108 -0.97 3.18 4.90
CA VAL A 108 -0.73 1.81 5.34
C VAL A 108 -0.15 1.83 6.74
N THR A 109 -0.37 0.77 7.48
CA THR A 109 0.29 0.54 8.77
C THR A 109 0.86 -0.85 8.76
N GLY A 110 1.76 -1.15 9.68
CA GLY A 110 2.30 -2.49 9.74
C GLY A 110 3.40 -2.64 10.76
N SER A 111 4.29 -3.57 10.50
CA SER A 111 5.39 -3.83 11.41
C SER A 111 6.61 -4.38 10.66
N VAL A 112 7.78 -4.14 11.25
CA VAL A 112 9.03 -4.74 10.80
C VAL A 112 9.33 -5.88 11.77
N LEU A 113 9.51 -7.08 11.22
CA LEU A 113 9.84 -8.28 12.02
C LEU A 113 8.86 -8.53 13.16
N GLY A 114 7.64 -8.01 13.05
CA GLY A 114 6.65 -8.13 14.10
C GLY A 114 6.98 -7.35 15.38
N GLN A 115 7.99 -6.49 15.37
CA GLN A 115 8.48 -5.81 16.56
C GLN A 115 8.36 -4.29 16.52
N PHE A 116 8.55 -3.70 15.35
CA PHE A 116 8.59 -2.24 15.24
C PHE A 116 7.42 -1.75 14.42
N ASP A 117 6.69 -0.77 14.95
CA ASP A 117 5.51 -0.23 14.28
C ASP A 117 5.89 0.60 13.06
N VAL A 118 5.06 0.50 12.05
CA VAL A 118 5.29 1.18 10.78
C VAL A 118 4.04 1.95 10.37
N LYS A 119 4.25 3.16 9.87
CA LYS A 119 3.20 3.94 9.23
C LYS A 119 3.71 4.39 7.88
N GLY A 120 2.86 4.32 6.88
CA GLY A 120 3.23 4.73 5.54
C GLY A 120 2.16 5.55 4.86
N GLU A 121 2.61 6.41 3.95
CA GLU A 121 1.76 7.29 3.19
C GLU A 121 2.19 7.27 1.73
N ARG A 122 1.21 7.26 0.84
CA ARG A 122 1.48 7.25 -0.60
C ARG A 122 2.08 8.58 -1.03
N ILE A 123 3.13 8.52 -1.83
CA ILE A 123 3.72 9.69 -2.45
C ILE A 123 3.06 9.87 -3.81
N LYS A 124 2.49 11.03 -4.03
CA LYS A 124 1.80 11.32 -5.29
C LYS A 124 2.63 12.17 -6.21
#